data_fb8ecd21de24abe29f6606c5c88d33af
#
_entry.id   fb8ecd21de24abe29f6606c5c88d33af
#
_cell.length_a   1.000
_cell.length_b   1.000
_cell.length_c   1.000
_cell.angle_alpha   90.00
_cell.angle_beta   90.00
_cell.angle_gamma   90.00
#
_symmetry.space_group_name_H-M   'P 1'
#
loop_
_entity.id
_entity.type
_entity.pdbx_description
1 polymer ?
#
loop_
_entity_poly.entity_id
_entity_poly.type
_entity_poly.pdbx_seq_one_letter_code
_entity_poly.pdbx_strand_id
1 'polypeptide(L)'
;MSDYPDRKTLLLTGASRGIGHATVRKFAAEGWRVISCSRRAFSADCPWPGGARNHIQVDLADPEQTIAAIDEIKARLNGGALHALVNNAGISPKGANGARLNTLDTDLRTWGQVFHVNFFASVVLARGLRGELARARGAVVNVTSIAGARVHPFAGAAYATSKAALAALTREMAHDFGPLGVRVNAIAPGEVETSILSDGTDRIVRTLPLRRLGQPSEVADAIYFLCSEASSYVSGTEIEVNGGQHV
;
A
#
# COMPACT_ATOMS: atom_id res chain seq x y z
N MET A 1 -8.54 9.42 27.37
CA MET A 1 -7.88 10.52 26.66
C MET A 1 -6.91 9.90 25.67
N SER A 2 -6.85 10.39 24.42
CA SER A 2 -5.91 9.87 23.42
C SER A 2 -4.47 10.19 23.85
N ASP A 3 -3.57 9.21 23.83
CA ASP A 3 -2.12 9.42 24.09
C ASP A 3 -1.48 10.35 23.01
N TYR A 4 -2.22 10.77 21.99
CA TYR A 4 -1.74 11.52 20.82
C TYR A 4 -2.77 12.57 20.34
N PRO A 5 -3.19 13.55 21.18
CA PRO A 5 -4.32 14.42 20.84
C PRO A 5 -4.10 15.30 19.59
N ASP A 6 -2.85 15.62 19.23
CA ASP A 6 -2.53 16.59 18.18
C ASP A 6 -1.73 16.00 16.99
N ARG A 7 -1.59 14.66 16.90
CA ARG A 7 -0.80 14.05 15.83
C ARG A 7 -1.65 13.61 14.65
N LYS A 8 -1.22 13.93 13.44
CA LYS A 8 -1.78 13.32 12.23
C LYS A 8 -1.63 11.79 12.31
N THR A 9 -2.64 11.05 11.90
CA THR A 9 -2.66 9.58 12.00
C THR A 9 -2.63 8.95 10.61
N LEU A 10 -1.68 8.03 10.42
CA LEU A 10 -1.56 7.13 9.28
C LEU A 10 -2.13 5.76 9.64
N LEU A 11 -2.91 5.16 8.75
CA LEU A 11 -3.14 3.72 8.69
C LEU A 11 -2.37 3.14 7.50
N LEU A 12 -1.52 2.13 7.75
CA LEU A 12 -0.73 1.46 6.72
C LEU A 12 -0.93 -0.04 6.74
N THR A 13 -1.22 -0.63 5.59
CA THR A 13 -1.24 -2.08 5.41
C THR A 13 0.09 -2.61 4.88
N GLY A 14 0.49 -3.82 5.29
CA GLY A 14 1.75 -4.43 4.83
C GLY A 14 3.01 -3.80 5.41
N ALA A 15 2.98 -3.40 6.68
CA ALA A 15 4.03 -2.65 7.37
C ALA A 15 5.31 -3.43 7.69
N SER A 16 5.30 -4.77 7.60
CA SER A 16 6.33 -5.62 8.21
C SER A 16 7.68 -5.62 7.48
N ARG A 17 7.77 -5.16 6.23
CA ARG A 17 9.00 -5.16 5.42
C ARG A 17 8.92 -4.22 4.22
N GLY A 18 10.06 -4.04 3.54
CA GLY A 18 10.16 -3.34 2.25
C GLY A 18 9.59 -1.92 2.29
N ILE A 19 8.81 -1.57 1.28
CA ILE A 19 8.18 -0.24 1.12
C ILE A 19 7.33 0.12 2.34
N GLY A 20 6.50 -0.82 2.83
CA GLY A 20 5.65 -0.55 4.00
C GLY A 20 6.46 -0.22 5.24
N HIS A 21 7.55 -0.95 5.51
CA HIS A 21 8.43 -0.65 6.65
C HIS A 21 9.11 0.72 6.51
N ALA A 22 9.61 1.05 5.31
CA ALA A 22 10.20 2.36 5.04
C ALA A 22 9.17 3.49 5.21
N THR A 23 7.92 3.26 4.76
CA THR A 23 6.82 4.21 4.95
C THR A 23 6.51 4.45 6.43
N VAL A 24 6.44 3.40 7.26
CA VAL A 24 6.28 3.57 8.71
C VAL A 24 7.38 4.42 9.30
N ARG A 25 8.63 4.14 8.95
CA ARG A 25 9.79 4.91 9.45
C ARG A 25 9.72 6.37 9.03
N LYS A 26 9.37 6.65 7.77
CA LYS A 26 9.21 8.01 7.25
C LYS A 26 8.16 8.78 8.05
N PHE A 27 6.94 8.23 8.16
CA PHE A 27 5.85 8.91 8.86
C PHE A 27 6.11 9.08 10.36
N ALA A 28 6.74 8.08 11.01
CA ALA A 28 7.13 8.19 12.41
C ALA A 28 8.17 9.30 12.64
N ALA A 29 9.16 9.44 11.76
CA ALA A 29 10.16 10.52 11.80
C ALA A 29 9.53 11.91 11.61
N GLU A 30 8.46 11.99 10.80
CA GLU A 30 7.67 13.22 10.58
C GLU A 30 6.64 13.47 11.71
N GLY A 31 6.71 12.73 12.82
CA GLY A 31 5.87 12.95 14.00
C GLY A 31 4.44 12.41 13.89
N TRP A 32 4.10 11.63 12.88
CA TRP A 32 2.78 11.04 12.75
C TRP A 32 2.59 9.86 13.71
N ARG A 33 1.36 9.67 14.16
CA ARG A 33 0.92 8.42 14.76
C ARG A 33 0.71 7.39 13.64
N VAL A 34 1.30 6.19 13.77
CA VAL A 34 1.17 5.13 12.77
C VAL A 34 0.38 3.97 13.37
N ILE A 35 -0.77 3.67 12.76
CA ILE A 35 -1.50 2.41 12.94
C ILE A 35 -1.08 1.49 11.81
N SER A 36 -0.55 0.32 12.13
CA SER A 36 -0.04 -0.62 11.13
C SER A 36 -0.84 -1.91 11.11
N CYS A 37 -1.04 -2.49 9.92
CA CYS A 37 -1.69 -3.77 9.72
C CYS A 37 -0.76 -4.75 9.02
N SER A 38 -0.63 -5.98 9.52
CA SER A 38 0.05 -7.07 8.83
C SER A 38 -0.40 -8.45 9.33
N ARG A 39 -0.08 -9.50 8.57
CA ARG A 39 -0.33 -10.89 8.98
C ARG A 39 0.53 -11.36 10.15
N ARG A 40 1.70 -10.75 10.31
CA ARG A 40 2.62 -11.08 11.40
C ARG A 40 2.32 -10.24 12.61
N ALA A 41 2.55 -10.81 13.80
CA ALA A 41 2.57 -10.03 15.02
C ALA A 41 3.62 -8.92 14.95
N PHE A 42 3.47 -7.90 15.79
CA PHE A 42 4.45 -6.82 15.89
C PHE A 42 5.80 -7.38 16.33
N SER A 43 6.87 -7.01 15.64
CA SER A 43 8.24 -7.35 16.05
C SER A 43 8.76 -6.32 17.05
N ALA A 44 9.38 -6.80 18.12
CA ALA A 44 10.06 -5.93 19.11
C ALA A 44 11.21 -5.11 18.49
N ASP A 45 11.77 -5.58 17.38
CA ASP A 45 12.82 -4.88 16.62
C ASP A 45 12.32 -3.71 15.78
N CYS A 46 11.01 -3.46 15.78
CA CYS A 46 10.41 -2.35 15.05
C CYS A 46 10.60 -1.03 15.80
N PRO A 47 11.31 -0.05 15.24
CA PRO A 47 11.89 1.07 15.98
C PRO A 47 10.95 2.26 16.22
N TRP A 48 9.63 2.19 15.98
CA TRP A 48 8.77 3.36 16.16
C TRP A 48 8.00 3.34 17.48
N PRO A 49 7.85 4.51 18.13
CA PRO A 49 7.19 4.62 19.43
C PRO A 49 5.71 4.16 19.37
N GLY A 50 5.30 3.36 20.34
CA GLY A 50 3.93 2.87 20.45
C GLY A 50 3.53 1.83 19.40
N GLY A 51 4.49 1.27 18.63
CA GLY A 51 4.25 0.33 17.55
C GLY A 51 3.40 -0.87 17.94
N ALA A 52 3.73 -1.54 19.04
CA ALA A 52 2.98 -2.71 19.52
C ALA A 52 1.50 -2.38 19.81
N ARG A 53 1.22 -1.24 20.45
CA ARG A 53 -0.14 -0.79 20.77
C ARG A 53 -0.95 -0.35 19.54
N ASN A 54 -0.28 0.07 18.48
CA ASN A 54 -0.88 0.53 17.25
C ASN A 54 -0.77 -0.50 16.10
N HIS A 55 -0.36 -1.74 16.41
CA HIS A 55 -0.32 -2.80 15.42
C HIS A 55 -1.59 -3.66 15.49
N ILE A 56 -2.14 -3.97 14.33
CA ILE A 56 -3.29 -4.86 14.14
C ILE A 56 -2.84 -6.06 13.32
N GLN A 57 -2.94 -7.24 13.91
CA GLN A 57 -2.66 -8.47 13.19
C GLN A 57 -3.90 -8.88 12.41
N VAL A 58 -3.80 -8.91 11.07
CA VAL A 58 -4.92 -9.22 10.17
C VAL A 58 -4.41 -9.90 8.91
N ASP A 59 -5.08 -10.95 8.46
CA ASP A 59 -4.90 -11.49 7.11
C ASP A 59 -5.91 -10.86 6.15
N LEU A 60 -5.43 -9.99 5.27
CA LEU A 60 -6.26 -9.32 4.26
C LEU A 60 -6.73 -10.27 3.14
N ALA A 61 -6.28 -11.53 3.10
CA ALA A 61 -6.86 -12.55 2.24
C ALA A 61 -8.20 -13.08 2.78
N ASP A 62 -8.49 -12.80 4.03
CA ASP A 62 -9.73 -13.14 4.71
C ASP A 62 -10.66 -11.91 4.77
N PRO A 63 -11.81 -11.92 4.06
CA PRO A 63 -12.74 -10.80 4.05
C PRO A 63 -13.33 -10.48 5.43
N GLU A 64 -13.60 -11.49 6.25
CA GLU A 64 -14.20 -11.32 7.58
C GLU A 64 -13.20 -10.65 8.53
N GLN A 65 -11.95 -11.09 8.53
CA GLN A 65 -10.89 -10.43 9.28
C GLN A 65 -10.67 -8.99 8.81
N THR A 66 -10.73 -8.73 7.50
CA THR A 66 -10.59 -7.37 6.96
C THR A 66 -11.71 -6.47 7.44
N ILE A 67 -12.95 -6.97 7.51
CA ILE A 67 -14.10 -6.23 8.03
C ILE A 67 -13.94 -5.99 9.54
N ALA A 68 -13.61 -7.03 10.31
CA ALA A 68 -13.39 -6.91 11.75
C ALA A 68 -12.28 -5.91 12.10
N ALA A 69 -11.22 -5.86 11.29
CA ALA A 69 -10.12 -4.89 11.48
C ALA A 69 -10.60 -3.44 11.40
N ILE A 70 -11.68 -3.13 10.67
CA ILE A 70 -12.24 -1.76 10.59
C ILE A 70 -12.71 -1.30 11.98
N ASP A 71 -13.41 -2.15 12.70
CA ASP A 71 -13.91 -1.82 14.05
C ASP A 71 -12.75 -1.65 15.03
N GLU A 72 -11.72 -2.48 14.92
CA GLU A 72 -10.50 -2.37 15.72
C GLU A 72 -9.73 -1.08 15.41
N ILE A 73 -9.64 -0.69 14.12
CA ILE A 73 -9.02 0.58 13.70
C ILE A 73 -9.82 1.76 14.27
N LYS A 74 -11.16 1.74 14.16
CA LYS A 74 -12.04 2.79 14.71
C LYS A 74 -11.90 2.91 16.23
N ALA A 75 -11.83 1.77 16.94
CA ALA A 75 -11.58 1.77 18.38
C ALA A 75 -10.25 2.45 18.73
N ARG A 76 -9.16 2.17 17.98
CA ARG A 76 -7.87 2.84 18.17
C ARG A 76 -7.89 4.32 17.81
N LEU A 77 -8.69 4.72 16.83
CA LEU A 77 -8.90 6.13 16.50
C LEU A 77 -9.71 6.86 17.57
N ASN A 78 -10.51 6.14 18.36
CA ASN A 78 -11.31 6.66 19.48
C ASN A 78 -12.13 7.91 19.10
N GLY A 79 -12.89 7.81 18.00
CA GLY A 79 -13.68 8.93 17.46
C GLY A 79 -12.86 9.96 16.69
N GLY A 80 -11.52 9.84 16.66
CA GLY A 80 -10.62 10.74 15.97
C GLY A 80 -10.65 10.64 14.44
N ALA A 81 -9.83 11.43 13.80
CA ALA A 81 -9.69 11.52 12.36
C ALA A 81 -8.58 10.60 11.82
N LEU A 82 -8.73 10.12 10.59
CA LEU A 82 -7.69 9.41 9.85
C LEU A 82 -7.13 10.32 8.75
N HIS A 83 -5.88 10.74 8.88
CA HIS A 83 -5.27 11.70 7.97
C HIS A 83 -4.69 11.05 6.70
N ALA A 84 -4.26 9.78 6.81
CA ALA A 84 -3.80 9.01 5.66
C ALA A 84 -4.16 7.54 5.79
N LEU A 85 -4.61 6.93 4.67
CA LEU A 85 -4.72 5.48 4.47
C LEU A 85 -3.76 5.09 3.35
N VAL A 86 -2.79 4.21 3.65
CA VAL A 86 -1.87 3.67 2.65
C VAL A 86 -2.13 2.18 2.45
N ASN A 87 -2.74 1.84 1.32
CA ASN A 87 -2.98 0.46 0.89
C ASN A 87 -1.71 -0.08 0.20
N ASN A 88 -0.76 -0.56 1.02
CA ASN A 88 0.52 -1.07 0.53
C ASN A 88 0.61 -2.61 0.55
N ALA A 89 -0.22 -3.29 1.33
CA ALA A 89 -0.21 -4.75 1.36
C ALA A 89 -0.41 -5.32 -0.05
N GLY A 90 0.41 -6.30 -0.40
CA GLY A 90 0.31 -6.99 -1.67
C GLY A 90 1.03 -8.33 -1.65
N ILE A 91 0.52 -9.27 -2.44
CA ILE A 91 1.13 -10.58 -2.66
C ILE A 91 1.33 -10.81 -4.16
N SER A 92 2.46 -11.41 -4.50
CA SER A 92 2.82 -11.85 -5.86
C SER A 92 3.31 -13.30 -5.79
N PRO A 93 2.38 -14.27 -5.71
CA PRO A 93 2.76 -15.68 -5.64
C PRO A 93 3.62 -16.10 -6.83
N LYS A 94 4.49 -17.07 -6.60
CA LYS A 94 5.35 -17.67 -7.60
C LYS A 94 5.01 -19.15 -7.74
N GLY A 95 5.20 -19.69 -8.92
CA GLY A 95 5.17 -21.11 -9.18
C GLY A 95 6.43 -21.82 -8.66
N ALA A 96 6.55 -23.09 -8.99
CA ALA A 96 7.74 -23.88 -8.70
C ALA A 96 9.01 -23.18 -9.20
N ASN A 97 10.09 -23.25 -8.41
CA ASN A 97 11.38 -22.62 -8.72
C ASN A 97 11.31 -21.10 -9.00
N GLY A 98 10.36 -20.39 -8.38
CA GLY A 98 10.21 -18.95 -8.56
C GLY A 98 9.60 -18.53 -9.90
N ALA A 99 9.06 -19.47 -10.68
CA ALA A 99 8.50 -19.20 -11.99
C ALA A 99 7.34 -18.19 -11.95
N ARG A 100 7.21 -17.41 -13.01
CA ARG A 100 6.06 -16.52 -13.21
C ARG A 100 4.79 -17.35 -13.39
N LEU A 101 3.76 -17.06 -12.59
CA LEU A 101 2.44 -17.64 -12.77
C LEU A 101 1.72 -16.96 -13.96
N ASN A 102 1.38 -17.74 -14.98
CA ASN A 102 0.74 -17.26 -16.20
C ASN A 102 -0.79 -17.37 -16.12
N THR A 103 -1.50 -17.00 -17.18
CA THR A 103 -2.97 -17.08 -17.24
C THR A 103 -3.50 -18.47 -17.54
N LEU A 104 -2.69 -19.37 -18.09
CA LEU A 104 -3.14 -20.70 -18.54
C LEU A 104 -3.20 -21.69 -17.38
N ASP A 105 -2.21 -21.61 -16.47
CA ASP A 105 -1.99 -22.64 -15.44
C ASP A 105 -2.28 -22.15 -14.01
N THR A 106 -2.48 -20.85 -13.81
CA THR A 106 -2.78 -20.32 -12.47
C THR A 106 -4.20 -20.66 -12.06
N ASP A 107 -4.37 -21.39 -10.96
CA ASP A 107 -5.67 -21.79 -10.44
C ASP A 107 -6.49 -20.59 -9.93
N LEU A 108 -7.83 -20.71 -9.96
CA LEU A 108 -8.75 -19.65 -9.56
C LEU A 108 -8.67 -19.30 -8.07
N ARG A 109 -8.22 -20.20 -7.21
CA ARG A 109 -8.02 -19.92 -5.78
C ARG A 109 -6.88 -18.90 -5.61
N THR A 110 -5.77 -19.11 -6.31
CA THR A 110 -4.65 -18.17 -6.34
C THR A 110 -5.08 -16.79 -6.89
N TRP A 111 -5.88 -16.76 -7.98
CA TRP A 111 -6.48 -15.53 -8.47
C TRP A 111 -7.31 -14.83 -7.41
N GLY A 112 -8.23 -15.54 -6.78
CA GLY A 112 -9.09 -15.00 -5.70
C GLY A 112 -8.27 -14.43 -4.55
N GLN A 113 -7.26 -15.18 -4.07
CA GLN A 113 -6.40 -14.73 -2.97
C GLN A 113 -5.63 -13.44 -3.32
N VAL A 114 -5.06 -13.37 -4.54
CA VAL A 114 -4.35 -12.18 -5.00
C VAL A 114 -5.29 -10.97 -5.06
N PHE A 115 -6.48 -11.13 -5.63
CA PHE A 115 -7.45 -10.04 -5.71
C PHE A 115 -7.98 -9.61 -4.34
N HIS A 116 -8.20 -10.53 -3.41
CA HIS A 116 -8.60 -10.17 -2.05
C HIS A 116 -7.57 -9.26 -1.38
N VAL A 117 -6.29 -9.63 -1.40
CA VAL A 117 -5.25 -8.85 -0.76
C VAL A 117 -4.96 -7.56 -1.50
N ASN A 118 -4.77 -7.63 -2.83
CA ASN A 118 -4.22 -6.52 -3.61
C ASN A 118 -5.29 -5.49 -4.05
N PHE A 119 -6.56 -5.86 -4.02
CA PHE A 119 -7.66 -5.04 -4.55
C PHE A 119 -8.82 -4.90 -3.54
N PHE A 120 -9.52 -5.98 -3.19
CA PHE A 120 -10.72 -5.89 -2.38
C PHE A 120 -10.47 -5.33 -0.98
N ALA A 121 -9.34 -5.66 -0.35
CA ALA A 121 -8.97 -5.11 0.95
C ALA A 121 -8.90 -3.57 0.91
N SER A 122 -8.38 -2.98 -0.18
CA SER A 122 -8.33 -1.53 -0.37
C SER A 122 -9.74 -0.91 -0.44
N VAL A 123 -10.66 -1.57 -1.17
CA VAL A 123 -12.07 -1.15 -1.25
C VAL A 123 -12.74 -1.19 0.14
N VAL A 124 -12.58 -2.32 0.83
CA VAL A 124 -13.23 -2.56 2.14
C VAL A 124 -12.75 -1.56 3.18
N LEU A 125 -11.42 -1.37 3.29
CA LEU A 125 -10.83 -0.45 4.26
C LEU A 125 -11.23 1.01 3.98
N ALA A 126 -11.13 1.48 2.74
CA ALA A 126 -11.48 2.85 2.40
C ALA A 126 -12.98 3.13 2.65
N ARG A 127 -13.87 2.23 2.23
CA ARG A 127 -15.32 2.35 2.51
C ARG A 127 -15.62 2.36 3.99
N GLY A 128 -15.01 1.44 4.74
CA GLY A 128 -15.23 1.29 6.17
C GLY A 128 -14.76 2.49 6.98
N LEU A 129 -13.71 3.18 6.50
CA LEU A 129 -13.06 4.31 7.18
C LEU A 129 -13.39 5.68 6.55
N ARG A 130 -14.38 5.74 5.64
CA ARG A 130 -14.71 6.99 4.92
C ARG A 130 -15.04 8.15 5.85
N GLY A 131 -15.69 7.89 6.98
CA GLY A 131 -16.05 8.91 7.96
C GLY A 131 -14.82 9.50 8.67
N GLU A 132 -13.86 8.65 9.04
CA GLU A 132 -12.61 9.02 9.67
C GLU A 132 -11.71 9.82 8.72
N LEU A 133 -11.66 9.40 7.44
CA LEU A 133 -10.95 10.12 6.37
C LEU A 133 -11.60 11.48 6.09
N ALA A 134 -12.93 11.54 6.01
CA ALA A 134 -13.66 12.79 5.77
C ALA A 134 -13.42 13.82 6.90
N ARG A 135 -13.41 13.39 8.18
CA ARG A 135 -13.11 14.29 9.31
C ARG A 135 -11.73 14.94 9.20
N ALA A 136 -10.74 14.24 8.63
CA ALA A 136 -9.41 14.79 8.43
C ALA A 136 -9.26 15.57 7.11
N ARG A 137 -10.23 15.48 6.19
CA ARG A 137 -10.01 15.81 4.76
C ARG A 137 -8.74 15.11 4.25
N GLY A 138 -8.61 13.83 4.58
CA GLY A 138 -7.37 13.06 4.50
C GLY A 138 -6.98 12.65 3.09
N ALA A 139 -6.01 11.73 3.01
CA ALA A 139 -5.53 11.18 1.75
C ALA A 139 -5.55 9.65 1.77
N VAL A 140 -5.86 9.04 0.62
CA VAL A 140 -5.67 7.61 0.36
C VAL A 140 -4.57 7.45 -0.68
N VAL A 141 -3.61 6.57 -0.41
CA VAL A 141 -2.57 6.20 -1.38
C VAL A 141 -2.60 4.69 -1.60
N ASN A 142 -2.83 4.30 -2.84
CA ASN A 142 -2.81 2.90 -3.27
C ASN A 142 -1.43 2.57 -3.87
N VAL A 143 -0.75 1.56 -3.35
CA VAL A 143 0.52 1.08 -3.91
C VAL A 143 0.22 0.07 -5.01
N THR A 144 0.28 0.51 -6.25
CA THR A 144 0.09 -0.27 -7.47
C THR A 144 1.39 -0.97 -7.88
N SER A 145 1.74 -0.97 -9.13
CA SER A 145 3.00 -1.46 -9.68
C SER A 145 3.09 -1.14 -11.16
N ILE A 146 4.27 -0.93 -11.68
CA ILE A 146 4.55 -0.89 -13.13
C ILE A 146 4.00 -2.13 -13.86
N ALA A 147 3.93 -3.29 -13.19
CA ALA A 147 3.37 -4.51 -13.75
C ALA A 147 1.87 -4.41 -14.04
N GLY A 148 1.16 -3.43 -13.48
CA GLY A 148 -0.24 -3.14 -13.79
C GLY A 148 -0.43 -2.47 -15.16
N ALA A 149 0.57 -1.77 -15.66
CA ALA A 149 0.52 -1.05 -16.92
C ALA A 149 1.15 -1.81 -18.10
N ARG A 150 2.03 -2.78 -17.83
CA ARG A 150 2.75 -3.54 -18.85
C ARG A 150 3.07 -4.96 -18.40
N VAL A 151 3.29 -5.86 -19.37
CA VAL A 151 3.73 -7.21 -19.06
C VAL A 151 5.13 -7.17 -18.43
N HIS A 152 5.24 -7.80 -17.27
CA HIS A 152 6.48 -7.88 -16.51
C HIS A 152 7.01 -9.33 -16.49
N PRO A 153 8.31 -9.56 -16.70
CA PRO A 153 8.86 -10.92 -16.85
C PRO A 153 8.72 -11.77 -15.58
N PHE A 154 8.66 -11.14 -14.41
CA PHE A 154 8.59 -11.84 -13.12
C PHE A 154 7.23 -11.72 -12.41
N ALA A 155 6.39 -10.75 -12.76
CA ALA A 155 5.09 -10.58 -12.13
C ALA A 155 4.06 -11.55 -12.72
N GLY A 156 3.38 -12.31 -11.86
CA GLY A 156 2.30 -13.20 -12.29
C GLY A 156 1.10 -12.45 -12.86
N ALA A 157 0.30 -13.14 -13.70
CA ALA A 157 -0.86 -12.54 -14.37
C ALA A 157 -1.89 -12.00 -13.35
N ALA A 158 -2.23 -12.77 -12.30
CA ALA A 158 -3.15 -12.33 -11.26
C ALA A 158 -2.64 -11.09 -10.52
N TYR A 159 -1.33 -11.02 -10.23
CA TYR A 159 -0.73 -9.84 -9.63
C TYR A 159 -0.85 -8.62 -10.55
N ALA A 160 -0.40 -8.75 -11.80
CA ALA A 160 -0.43 -7.65 -12.76
C ALA A 160 -1.84 -7.08 -12.95
N THR A 161 -2.82 -7.95 -13.18
CA THR A 161 -4.22 -7.54 -13.34
C THR A 161 -4.82 -6.94 -12.06
N SER A 162 -4.48 -7.44 -10.87
CA SER A 162 -4.92 -6.83 -9.62
C SER A 162 -4.37 -5.42 -9.42
N LYS A 163 -3.13 -5.16 -9.86
CA LYS A 163 -2.51 -3.83 -9.78
C LYS A 163 -3.07 -2.86 -10.83
N ALA A 164 -3.38 -3.35 -12.03
CA ALA A 164 -4.12 -2.59 -13.04
C ALA A 164 -5.53 -2.20 -12.54
N ALA A 165 -6.24 -3.15 -11.93
CA ALA A 165 -7.55 -2.89 -11.31
C ALA A 165 -7.44 -1.85 -10.18
N LEU A 166 -6.41 -1.90 -9.34
CA LEU A 166 -6.18 -0.93 -8.27
C LEU A 166 -5.87 0.47 -8.80
N ALA A 167 -5.16 0.59 -9.93
CA ALA A 167 -4.93 1.85 -10.61
C ALA A 167 -6.24 2.47 -11.15
N ALA A 168 -7.11 1.63 -11.74
CA ALA A 168 -8.44 2.06 -12.17
C ALA A 168 -9.30 2.49 -10.97
N LEU A 169 -9.34 1.67 -9.91
CA LEU A 169 -10.06 1.98 -8.67
C LEU A 169 -9.62 3.30 -8.05
N THR A 170 -8.35 3.66 -8.15
CA THR A 170 -7.83 4.92 -7.61
C THR A 170 -8.56 6.13 -8.22
N ARG A 171 -8.84 6.11 -9.53
CA ARG A 171 -9.58 7.18 -10.22
C ARG A 171 -11.05 7.23 -9.79
N GLU A 172 -11.71 6.07 -9.71
CA GLU A 172 -13.09 5.98 -9.22
C GLU A 172 -13.19 6.49 -7.78
N MET A 173 -12.28 6.03 -6.91
CA MET A 173 -12.25 6.51 -5.52
C MET A 173 -11.96 8.01 -5.43
N ALA A 174 -11.10 8.58 -6.28
CA ALA A 174 -10.85 10.02 -6.30
C ALA A 174 -12.10 10.82 -6.63
N HIS A 175 -12.93 10.31 -7.55
CA HIS A 175 -14.23 10.88 -7.88
C HIS A 175 -15.19 10.79 -6.69
N ASP A 176 -15.36 9.59 -6.13
CA ASP A 176 -16.36 9.32 -5.09
C ASP A 176 -16.02 9.98 -3.73
N PHE A 177 -14.73 10.04 -3.38
CA PHE A 177 -14.26 10.60 -2.13
C PHE A 177 -13.99 12.12 -2.20
N GLY A 178 -13.88 12.68 -3.41
CA GLY A 178 -13.66 14.11 -3.63
C GLY A 178 -14.67 15.01 -2.92
N PRO A 179 -15.99 14.75 -3.01
CA PRO A 179 -17.01 15.53 -2.28
C PRO A 179 -16.86 15.50 -0.76
N LEU A 180 -16.15 14.49 -0.22
CA LEU A 180 -15.81 14.40 1.21
C LEU A 180 -14.53 15.17 1.56
N GLY A 181 -13.89 15.82 0.60
CA GLY A 181 -12.61 16.49 0.75
C GLY A 181 -11.41 15.54 0.85
N VAL A 182 -11.58 14.26 0.53
CA VAL A 182 -10.52 13.24 0.61
C VAL A 182 -9.87 13.08 -0.76
N ARG A 183 -8.54 13.14 -0.80
CA ARG A 183 -7.76 12.92 -2.03
C ARG A 183 -7.39 11.44 -2.15
N VAL A 184 -7.41 10.89 -3.35
CA VAL A 184 -7.03 9.51 -3.59
C VAL A 184 -6.06 9.45 -4.76
N ASN A 185 -4.89 8.86 -4.54
CA ASN A 185 -3.83 8.74 -5.54
C ASN A 185 -3.19 7.35 -5.49
N ALA A 186 -2.35 7.06 -6.46
CA ALA A 186 -1.57 5.83 -6.51
C ALA A 186 -0.07 6.12 -6.68
N ILE A 187 0.75 5.16 -6.25
CA ILE A 187 2.17 5.07 -6.53
C ILE A 187 2.41 3.77 -7.29
N ALA A 188 3.10 3.82 -8.42
CA ALA A 188 3.51 2.66 -9.21
C ALA A 188 5.02 2.42 -9.07
N PRO A 189 5.47 1.62 -8.10
CA PRO A 189 6.87 1.26 -7.99
C PRO A 189 7.33 0.37 -9.16
N GLY A 190 8.60 0.57 -9.57
CA GLY A 190 9.33 -0.38 -10.40
C GLY A 190 10.10 -1.40 -9.58
N GLU A 191 11.32 -1.72 -10.02
CA GLU A 191 12.23 -2.60 -9.28
C GLU A 191 12.83 -1.88 -8.08
N VAL A 192 12.34 -2.25 -6.90
CA VAL A 192 12.75 -1.68 -5.60
C VAL A 192 13.46 -2.76 -4.79
N GLU A 193 14.55 -2.41 -4.11
CA GLU A 193 15.33 -3.33 -3.27
C GLU A 193 14.51 -3.82 -2.07
N THR A 194 13.80 -4.91 -2.27
CA THR A 194 12.94 -5.55 -1.26
C THR A 194 13.08 -7.06 -1.34
N SER A 195 12.60 -7.76 -0.32
CA SER A 195 12.56 -9.23 -0.28
C SER A 195 11.60 -9.89 -1.29
N ILE A 196 10.94 -9.10 -2.14
CA ILE A 196 10.04 -9.59 -3.21
C ILE A 196 10.80 -9.76 -4.53
N LEU A 197 12.01 -9.20 -4.65
CA LEU A 197 12.80 -9.31 -5.86
C LEU A 197 13.03 -10.78 -6.24
N SER A 198 12.97 -11.02 -7.54
CA SER A 198 13.18 -12.35 -8.13
C SER A 198 14.65 -12.52 -8.54
N ASP A 199 15.12 -13.76 -8.58
CA ASP A 199 16.41 -14.07 -9.17
C ASP A 199 16.49 -13.54 -10.61
N GLY A 200 17.61 -12.97 -10.99
CA GLY A 200 17.82 -12.37 -12.31
C GLY A 200 17.41 -10.91 -12.44
N THR A 201 17.01 -10.25 -11.34
CA THR A 201 16.73 -8.80 -11.30
C THR A 201 17.90 -7.97 -11.81
N ASP A 202 19.15 -8.42 -11.66
CA ASP A 202 20.36 -7.75 -12.20
C ASP A 202 20.30 -7.51 -13.71
N ARG A 203 19.62 -8.39 -14.46
CA ARG A 203 19.41 -8.23 -15.90
C ARG A 203 18.49 -7.04 -16.19
N ILE A 204 17.46 -6.86 -15.36
CA ILE A 204 16.55 -5.71 -15.50
C ILE A 204 17.26 -4.43 -15.15
N VAL A 205 18.06 -4.40 -14.08
CA VAL A 205 18.82 -3.20 -13.66
C VAL A 205 19.64 -2.63 -14.81
N ARG A 206 20.25 -3.49 -15.64
CA ARG A 206 21.01 -3.04 -16.82
C ARG A 206 20.17 -2.34 -17.89
N THR A 207 18.87 -2.57 -17.90
CA THR A 207 17.92 -1.94 -18.85
C THR A 207 17.23 -0.71 -18.30
N LEU A 208 17.26 -0.51 -16.96
CA LEU A 208 16.65 0.66 -16.36
C LEU A 208 17.37 1.95 -16.78
N PRO A 209 16.68 3.03 -17.10
CA PRO A 209 17.31 4.32 -17.39
C PRO A 209 18.24 4.79 -16.27
N LEU A 210 17.83 4.71 -15.00
CA LEU A 210 18.67 5.09 -13.86
C LEU A 210 19.71 4.03 -13.44
N ARG A 211 19.75 2.86 -14.11
CA ARG A 211 20.78 1.80 -13.92
C ARG A 211 20.95 1.31 -12.48
N ARG A 212 19.95 1.42 -11.65
CA ARG A 212 19.93 0.92 -10.27
C ARG A 212 18.54 0.52 -9.84
N LEU A 213 18.44 -0.25 -8.77
CA LEU A 213 17.21 -0.46 -8.06
C LEU A 213 16.79 0.83 -7.33
N GLY A 214 15.48 1.04 -7.18
CA GLY A 214 14.95 2.01 -6.26
C GLY A 214 15.14 1.54 -4.81
N GLN A 215 15.26 2.50 -3.89
CA GLN A 215 15.26 2.21 -2.46
C GLN A 215 13.84 2.29 -1.90
N PRO A 216 13.45 1.44 -0.93
CA PRO A 216 12.14 1.54 -0.28
C PRO A 216 11.83 2.93 0.29
N SER A 217 12.86 3.68 0.72
CA SER A 217 12.73 5.05 1.19
C SER A 217 12.31 6.03 0.10
N GLU A 218 12.75 5.85 -1.15
CA GLU A 218 12.37 6.72 -2.26
C GLU A 218 10.87 6.59 -2.58
N VAL A 219 10.34 5.37 -2.46
CA VAL A 219 8.89 5.15 -2.58
C VAL A 219 8.13 5.72 -1.39
N ALA A 220 8.67 5.56 -0.17
CA ALA A 220 8.07 6.11 1.05
C ALA A 220 8.00 7.64 1.02
N ASP A 221 9.01 8.32 0.48
CA ASP A 221 9.01 9.79 0.31
C ASP A 221 7.91 10.25 -0.66
N ALA A 222 7.69 9.54 -1.77
CA ALA A 222 6.61 9.82 -2.70
C ALA A 222 5.22 9.56 -2.07
N ILE A 223 5.07 8.50 -1.28
CA ILE A 223 3.84 8.23 -0.50
C ILE A 223 3.60 9.38 0.49
N TYR A 224 4.63 9.81 1.21
CA TYR A 224 4.53 10.91 2.17
C TYR A 224 4.10 12.21 1.48
N PHE A 225 4.69 12.55 0.34
CA PHE A 225 4.28 13.70 -0.48
C PHE A 225 2.78 13.65 -0.77
N LEU A 226 2.26 12.53 -1.28
CA LEU A 226 0.84 12.38 -1.60
C LEU A 226 -0.08 12.42 -0.37
N CYS A 227 0.42 12.13 0.82
CA CYS A 227 -0.33 12.26 2.08
C CYS A 227 -0.21 13.64 2.73
N SER A 228 0.69 14.50 2.24
CA SER A 228 0.97 15.83 2.82
C SER A 228 0.18 16.96 2.15
N GLU A 229 0.21 18.14 2.75
CA GLU A 229 -0.38 19.37 2.20
C GLU A 229 0.31 19.83 0.89
N ALA A 230 1.55 19.40 0.64
CA ALA A 230 2.27 19.70 -0.60
C ALA A 230 1.57 19.14 -1.85
N SER A 231 0.68 18.16 -1.67
CA SER A 231 -0.13 17.59 -2.75
C SER A 231 -1.63 17.93 -2.63
N SER A 232 -1.97 19.07 -2.04
CA SER A 232 -3.35 19.45 -1.72
C SER A 232 -4.31 19.50 -2.92
N TYR A 233 -3.79 19.68 -4.14
CA TYR A 233 -4.58 19.68 -5.37
C TYR A 233 -4.28 18.49 -6.29
N VAL A 234 -3.64 17.44 -5.77
CA VAL A 234 -3.33 16.20 -6.49
C VAL A 234 -4.31 15.12 -6.07
N SER A 235 -5.17 14.69 -6.98
CA SER A 235 -6.14 13.60 -6.76
C SER A 235 -6.42 12.88 -8.07
N GLY A 236 -6.58 11.55 -8.02
CA GLY A 236 -6.86 10.69 -9.18
C GLY A 236 -5.63 10.32 -10.02
N THR A 237 -4.42 10.68 -9.58
CA THR A 237 -3.18 10.38 -10.31
C THR A 237 -2.51 9.10 -9.84
N GLU A 238 -1.69 8.53 -10.72
CA GLU A 238 -0.71 7.50 -10.42
C GLU A 238 0.68 8.05 -10.71
N ILE A 239 1.54 8.08 -9.69
CA ILE A 239 2.94 8.53 -9.82
C ILE A 239 3.85 7.33 -10.01
N GLU A 240 4.60 7.35 -11.10
CA GLU A 240 5.60 6.34 -11.43
C GLU A 240 6.89 6.57 -10.60
N VAL A 241 7.23 5.60 -9.74
CA VAL A 241 8.45 5.61 -8.92
C VAL A 241 9.30 4.40 -9.32
N ASN A 242 9.89 4.45 -10.50
CA ASN A 242 10.45 3.28 -11.16
C ASN A 242 11.77 3.53 -11.94
N GLY A 243 12.42 4.68 -11.72
CA GLY A 243 13.68 4.98 -12.37
C GLY A 243 13.60 5.08 -13.90
N GLY A 244 12.44 5.42 -14.44
CA GLY A 244 12.19 5.50 -15.88
C GLY A 244 11.84 4.14 -16.52
N GLN A 245 11.58 3.08 -15.75
CA GLN A 245 11.29 1.74 -16.28
C GLN A 245 10.06 1.69 -17.20
N HIS A 246 9.16 2.66 -17.11
CA HIS A 246 7.90 2.72 -17.86
C HIS A 246 8.03 3.36 -19.25
N VAL A 247 9.15 4.02 -19.55
CA VAL A 247 9.41 4.67 -20.85
C VAL A 247 10.27 3.81 -21.75
#